data_449a98c7a494b94367c0e6d36e01b358
#
_entry.id   449a98c7a494b94367c0e6d36e01b358
#
_cell.length_a   1.000
_cell.length_b   1.000
_cell.length_c   1.000
_cell.angle_alpha   90.00
_cell.angle_beta   90.00
_cell.angle_gamma   90.00
#
_symmetry.space_group_name_H-M   'P 1'
#
loop_
_entity.id
_entity.type
_entity.pdbx_description
1 polymer ?
#
loop_
_entity_poly.entity_id
_entity_poly.type
_entity_poly.pdbx_seq_one_letter_code
_entity_poly.pdbx_strand_id
1 'polypeptide(L)'
;SGNLYGGGTGNVFYIDGVGNPALTLVKGFTYVFDQEDSSNSGHPFHFKNSSDSQYTTGVTVTGTAGQSGSKVTLVLAEDAGEPSAYYCTAHGNGMGNTITLVAPSASDDPLGQAQYTNTGSSSPITVTGLTNGTSYVAKVWAINDYGNGPLSDATSSFTPQLARGLFMGGDSEKDVIDYIDISTTGNATDFGNLTEWRRWHCGFGSSTRAISSAGEVSGKVYSNNSIDYVTIATTGNASDFGDLTTSRKEPGGGSSSTRGITYSGKNGSSSNTNVIDYVTIASVGNATDFGDTATPRGLMAGNLNSTTRACFSGGYSESGGNRNTIDYITIASTGNSTDFGDTVGSGYAGGGCSNSTRGLIHGPTSGAGNSETIQYITIASTGNTTDFGDLTAVSVYGVACASSIRGVMALGMSSGSYSNVLNYVTIGTTGNAQDFGDLTVARAGLGATSSAHGGL
;
A
#
# COMPACT_ATOMS: atom_id res chain seq x y z
N SER A 1 -45.07 27.19 32.85
CA SER A 1 -44.22 25.99 32.98
C SER A 1 -42.78 26.46 32.97
N GLY A 2 -42.19 26.62 34.18
CA GLY A 2 -40.81 27.00 34.35
C GLY A 2 -39.90 25.88 33.87
N ASN A 3 -38.82 26.29 33.21
CA ASN A 3 -37.76 25.36 32.79
C ASN A 3 -37.21 24.72 34.09
N LEU A 4 -37.45 23.44 34.27
CA LEU A 4 -37.01 22.70 35.46
C LEU A 4 -35.49 22.52 35.54
N TYR A 5 -34.80 22.75 34.41
CA TYR A 5 -33.36 22.54 34.27
C TYR A 5 -32.72 23.78 33.59
N GLY A 6 -31.69 24.31 34.20
CA GLY A 6 -30.87 25.37 33.62
C GLY A 6 -31.47 26.79 33.62
N GLY A 7 -30.86 27.74 34.30
CA GLY A 7 -31.21 29.16 34.27
C GLY A 7 -31.13 29.88 35.60
N GLY A 8 -30.56 29.25 36.64
CA GLY A 8 -30.22 29.94 37.88
C GLY A 8 -28.83 30.59 37.77
N THR A 9 -28.65 31.73 38.47
CA THR A 9 -27.35 32.40 38.68
C THR A 9 -26.42 31.62 39.63
N GLY A 10 -26.44 30.29 39.56
CA GLY A 10 -25.71 29.35 40.41
C GLY A 10 -24.68 28.50 39.65
N ASN A 11 -24.06 27.58 40.35
CA ASN A 11 -23.12 26.62 39.78
C ASN A 11 -23.76 25.80 38.66
N VAL A 12 -23.00 25.52 37.60
CA VAL A 12 -23.42 24.75 36.45
C VAL A 12 -22.37 23.67 36.15
N PHE A 13 -22.79 22.50 35.65
CA PHE A 13 -21.86 21.55 35.06
C PHE A 13 -21.44 22.04 33.69
N TYR A 14 -20.15 22.05 33.42
CA TYR A 14 -19.60 22.21 32.08
C TYR A 14 -19.33 20.84 31.52
N ILE A 15 -20.02 20.47 30.43
CA ILE A 15 -19.80 19.24 29.68
C ILE A 15 -19.30 19.66 28.30
N ASP A 16 -18.10 19.22 27.96
CA ASP A 16 -17.41 19.59 26.71
C ASP A 16 -17.34 21.11 26.47
N GLY A 17 -17.15 21.87 27.57
CA GLY A 17 -17.03 23.32 27.53
C GLY A 17 -18.35 24.12 27.48
N VAL A 18 -19.49 23.44 27.50
CA VAL A 18 -20.83 24.03 27.47
C VAL A 18 -21.45 23.93 28.86
N GLY A 19 -21.94 25.06 29.40
CA GLY A 19 -22.59 25.10 30.71
C GLY A 19 -23.99 24.49 30.65
N ASN A 20 -24.25 23.49 31.48
CA ASN A 20 -25.53 22.77 31.60
C ASN A 20 -26.16 22.40 30.22
N PRO A 21 -25.47 21.76 29.29
CA PRO A 21 -26.07 21.44 27.99
C PRO A 21 -27.20 20.40 28.13
N ALA A 22 -28.22 20.50 27.30
CA ALA A 22 -29.09 19.37 27.05
C ALA A 22 -28.29 18.27 26.34
N LEU A 23 -28.37 17.04 26.83
CA LEU A 23 -27.62 15.92 26.23
C LEU A 23 -28.51 15.08 25.33
N THR A 24 -27.94 14.66 24.20
CA THR A 24 -28.51 13.61 23.37
C THR A 24 -27.60 12.39 23.48
N LEU A 25 -28.11 11.30 24.02
CA LEU A 25 -27.35 10.04 24.21
C LEU A 25 -27.95 8.94 23.35
N VAL A 26 -27.10 8.18 22.70
CA VAL A 26 -27.48 7.03 21.87
C VAL A 26 -27.58 5.79 22.74
N LYS A 27 -28.68 5.04 22.63
CA LYS A 27 -28.88 3.79 23.35
C LYS A 27 -27.87 2.72 22.90
N GLY A 28 -27.52 1.78 23.77
CA GLY A 28 -26.53 0.75 23.49
C GLY A 28 -25.08 1.16 23.77
N PHE A 29 -24.83 2.41 24.19
CA PHE A 29 -23.49 2.95 24.41
C PHE A 29 -23.17 3.17 25.88
N THR A 30 -21.86 3.24 26.17
CA THR A 30 -21.32 3.59 27.48
C THR A 30 -20.82 5.03 27.46
N TYR A 31 -21.24 5.84 28.43
CA TYR A 31 -20.83 7.22 28.61
C TYR A 31 -20.07 7.37 29.92
N VAL A 32 -18.98 8.14 29.88
CA VAL A 32 -18.19 8.43 31.08
C VAL A 32 -18.15 9.94 31.29
N PHE A 33 -18.59 10.37 32.45
CA PHE A 33 -18.55 11.77 32.91
C PHE A 33 -17.41 11.88 33.91
N ASP A 34 -16.32 12.48 33.48
CA ASP A 34 -15.16 12.74 34.31
C ASP A 34 -15.50 13.82 35.34
N GLN A 35 -15.20 13.59 36.63
CA GLN A 35 -15.41 14.51 37.74
C GLN A 35 -14.11 14.80 38.50
N GLU A 36 -12.95 14.57 37.93
CA GLU A 36 -11.66 14.79 38.66
C GLU A 36 -11.37 16.23 38.94
N ASP A 37 -11.83 17.18 38.11
CA ASP A 37 -11.57 18.60 38.31
C ASP A 37 -12.05 19.06 39.68
N SER A 38 -11.17 19.77 40.38
CA SER A 38 -11.43 20.25 41.76
C SER A 38 -12.68 21.13 41.91
N SER A 39 -13.12 21.77 40.82
CA SER A 39 -14.38 22.55 40.79
C SER A 39 -15.63 21.68 40.98
N ASN A 40 -15.53 20.35 40.76
CA ASN A 40 -16.60 19.39 41.03
C ASN A 40 -16.71 19.02 42.52
N SER A 41 -15.81 19.48 43.39
CA SER A 41 -15.87 19.18 44.82
C SER A 41 -17.17 19.66 45.43
N GLY A 42 -17.92 18.74 46.06
CA GLY A 42 -19.27 18.99 46.58
C GLY A 42 -20.38 19.05 45.54
N HIS A 43 -20.09 18.69 44.27
CA HIS A 43 -21.04 18.68 43.16
C HIS A 43 -21.14 17.31 42.52
N PRO A 44 -21.63 16.24 43.18
CA PRO A 44 -21.74 14.93 42.59
C PRO A 44 -22.74 14.91 41.42
N PHE A 45 -22.28 14.38 40.27
CA PHE A 45 -23.09 14.25 39.07
C PHE A 45 -23.92 12.96 39.12
N HIS A 46 -25.23 13.07 38.93
CA HIS A 46 -26.16 11.94 38.95
C HIS A 46 -27.22 12.07 37.85
N PHE A 47 -27.95 10.98 37.64
CA PHE A 47 -29.03 10.90 36.66
C PHE A 47 -30.40 10.80 37.34
N LYS A 48 -31.45 11.27 36.63
CA LYS A 48 -32.85 11.12 37.01
C LYS A 48 -33.65 10.41 35.93
N ASN A 49 -34.69 9.76 36.41
CA ASN A 49 -35.74 9.23 35.52
C ASN A 49 -36.86 10.26 35.30
N SER A 50 -37.82 9.92 34.43
CA SER A 50 -38.96 10.76 34.09
C SER A 50 -39.90 11.05 35.24
N SER A 51 -39.79 10.29 36.33
CA SER A 51 -40.54 10.52 37.59
C SER A 51 -39.76 11.40 38.61
N ASP A 52 -38.71 12.08 38.17
CA ASP A 52 -37.83 12.94 38.98
C ASP A 52 -37.11 12.18 40.14
N SER A 53 -37.02 10.88 40.06
CA SER A 53 -36.28 10.02 40.99
C SER A 53 -34.89 9.72 40.49
N GLN A 54 -33.94 9.46 41.39
CA GLN A 54 -32.59 9.09 40.99
C GLN A 54 -32.61 7.79 40.14
N TYR A 55 -31.93 7.89 38.97
CA TYR A 55 -31.74 6.77 38.08
C TYR A 55 -30.39 6.10 38.36
N THR A 56 -30.38 4.78 38.58
CA THR A 56 -29.16 4.04 38.93
C THR A 56 -28.89 2.84 38.02
N THR A 57 -29.81 2.50 37.13
CA THR A 57 -29.62 1.35 36.23
C THR A 57 -28.49 1.63 35.25
N GLY A 58 -27.48 0.74 35.23
CA GLY A 58 -26.29 0.93 34.38
C GLY A 58 -25.35 2.04 34.85
N VAL A 59 -25.59 2.67 36.01
CA VAL A 59 -24.76 3.75 36.55
C VAL A 59 -23.73 3.23 37.53
N THR A 60 -22.48 3.56 37.35
CA THR A 60 -21.38 3.28 38.29
C THR A 60 -20.68 4.59 38.64
N VAL A 61 -20.60 4.90 39.93
CA VAL A 61 -19.87 6.06 40.45
C VAL A 61 -18.54 5.56 41.01
N THR A 62 -17.43 6.13 40.56
CA THR A 62 -16.09 5.85 41.06
C THR A 62 -15.48 7.11 41.67
N GLY A 63 -14.87 6.97 42.84
CA GLY A 63 -14.23 8.07 43.55
C GLY A 63 -15.21 9.10 44.13
N THR A 64 -14.66 10.25 44.49
CA THR A 64 -15.43 11.40 45.04
C THR A 64 -15.27 12.59 44.10
N ALA A 65 -16.36 13.25 43.73
CA ALA A 65 -16.33 14.40 42.83
C ALA A 65 -15.30 15.45 43.27
N GLY A 66 -14.47 15.89 42.33
CA GLY A 66 -13.36 16.83 42.57
C GLY A 66 -12.07 16.17 43.04
N GLN A 67 -11.97 14.86 43.04
CA GLN A 67 -10.74 14.10 43.37
C GLN A 67 -10.26 13.28 42.17
N SER A 68 -8.96 13.05 42.10
CA SER A 68 -8.35 12.27 41.01
C SER A 68 -8.97 10.87 40.91
N GLY A 69 -9.28 10.43 39.69
CA GLY A 69 -9.94 9.16 39.38
C GLY A 69 -11.46 9.17 39.53
N SER A 70 -12.06 10.32 39.89
CA SER A 70 -13.50 10.46 40.09
C SER A 70 -14.25 10.49 38.74
N LYS A 71 -15.22 9.61 38.56
CA LYS A 71 -16.06 9.54 37.35
C LYS A 71 -17.41 8.89 37.60
N VAL A 72 -18.36 9.23 36.73
CA VAL A 72 -19.66 8.54 36.64
C VAL A 72 -19.76 7.85 35.29
N THR A 73 -19.94 6.54 35.29
CA THR A 73 -20.12 5.75 34.08
C THR A 73 -21.59 5.37 33.94
N LEU A 74 -22.17 5.62 32.78
CA LEU A 74 -23.53 5.24 32.40
C LEU A 74 -23.48 4.26 31.24
N VAL A 75 -23.93 3.02 31.45
CA VAL A 75 -24.13 2.01 30.40
C VAL A 75 -25.61 2.04 30.02
N LEU A 76 -25.91 2.47 28.81
CA LEU A 76 -27.27 2.50 28.26
C LEU A 76 -27.55 1.18 27.51
N ALA A 77 -28.57 0.45 27.93
CA ALA A 77 -29.05 -0.67 27.13
C ALA A 77 -29.72 -0.21 25.82
N GLU A 78 -29.78 -1.05 24.79
CA GLU A 78 -30.41 -0.71 23.51
C GLU A 78 -31.91 -0.40 23.63
N ASP A 79 -32.59 -1.01 24.62
CA ASP A 79 -33.99 -0.81 24.94
C ASP A 79 -34.22 0.25 26.04
N ALA A 80 -33.16 0.92 26.53
CA ALA A 80 -33.25 1.89 27.60
C ALA A 80 -34.29 2.96 27.31
N GLY A 81 -35.19 3.21 28.25
CA GLY A 81 -36.13 4.34 28.22
C GLY A 81 -35.73 5.52 29.08
N GLU A 82 -34.70 5.37 29.87
CA GLU A 82 -34.18 6.32 30.87
C GLU A 82 -32.64 6.28 30.85
N PRO A 83 -31.91 7.29 31.34
CA PRO A 83 -32.38 8.46 32.13
C PRO A 83 -32.97 9.60 31.28
N SER A 84 -33.72 10.48 31.91
CA SER A 84 -34.33 11.67 31.28
C SER A 84 -33.64 12.98 31.60
N ALA A 85 -32.79 13.01 32.61
CA ALA A 85 -32.02 14.19 33.01
C ALA A 85 -30.76 13.81 33.80
N TYR A 86 -29.83 14.77 33.88
CA TYR A 86 -28.74 14.76 34.86
C TYR A 86 -28.88 15.92 35.82
N TYR A 87 -28.28 15.81 37.01
CA TYR A 87 -28.37 16.81 38.07
C TYR A 87 -27.23 16.68 39.08
N CYS A 88 -27.07 17.69 39.91
CA CYS A 88 -26.22 17.65 41.11
C CYS A 88 -27.04 17.22 42.32
N THR A 89 -26.63 16.20 43.09
CA THR A 89 -27.36 15.79 44.30
C THR A 89 -27.34 16.83 45.41
N ALA A 90 -26.33 17.71 45.47
CA ALA A 90 -26.22 18.75 46.45
C ALA A 90 -27.06 20.01 46.10
N HIS A 91 -27.27 20.30 44.80
CA HIS A 91 -27.90 21.55 44.30
C HIS A 91 -29.18 21.30 43.50
N GLY A 92 -29.60 20.06 43.38
CA GLY A 92 -30.82 19.69 42.66
C GLY A 92 -30.81 20.01 41.19
N ASN A 93 -31.99 20.24 40.60
CA ASN A 93 -32.18 20.43 39.17
C ASN A 93 -31.61 21.74 38.60
N GLY A 94 -31.29 22.71 39.46
CA GLY A 94 -30.66 23.97 39.03
C GLY A 94 -29.27 23.79 38.43
N MET A 95 -28.60 22.70 38.76
CA MET A 95 -27.30 22.32 38.22
C MET A 95 -27.46 21.02 37.42
N GLY A 96 -28.15 21.10 36.29
CA GLY A 96 -28.43 19.94 35.43
C GLY A 96 -29.27 20.34 34.23
N ASN A 97 -29.55 19.36 33.36
CA ASN A 97 -30.42 19.55 32.19
C ASN A 97 -31.02 18.21 31.73
N THR A 98 -31.84 18.29 30.71
CA THR A 98 -32.52 17.13 30.11
C THR A 98 -31.56 16.21 29.33
N ILE A 99 -31.91 14.94 29.29
CA ILE A 99 -31.30 13.93 28.42
C ILE A 99 -32.36 13.42 27.46
N THR A 100 -32.04 13.44 26.16
CA THR A 100 -32.83 12.83 25.12
C THR A 100 -32.12 11.53 24.71
N LEU A 101 -32.81 10.38 24.82
CA LEU A 101 -32.30 9.12 24.33
C LEU A 101 -32.77 8.88 22.90
N VAL A 102 -31.83 8.61 22.01
CA VAL A 102 -32.12 8.26 20.62
C VAL A 102 -31.78 6.80 20.36
N ALA A 103 -32.55 6.14 19.51
CA ALA A 103 -32.18 4.81 19.05
C ALA A 103 -30.88 4.88 18.27
N PRO A 104 -30.01 3.86 18.35
CA PRO A 104 -28.86 3.79 17.48
C PRO A 104 -29.34 3.81 16.02
N SER A 105 -28.83 4.76 15.25
CA SER A 105 -29.00 4.73 13.80
C SER A 105 -27.92 3.82 13.22
N ALA A 106 -28.10 3.36 11.99
CA ALA A 106 -27.05 2.61 11.29
C ALA A 106 -25.72 3.37 11.19
N SER A 107 -25.74 4.69 11.45
CA SER A 107 -24.55 5.54 11.52
C SER A 107 -23.92 5.62 12.92
N ASP A 108 -24.65 5.21 13.97
CA ASP A 108 -24.24 5.39 15.37
C ASP A 108 -23.70 4.08 16.01
N ASP A 109 -23.95 2.91 15.38
CA ASP A 109 -23.42 1.63 15.80
C ASP A 109 -22.14 1.29 15.05
N PRO A 110 -20.96 1.50 15.63
CA PRO A 110 -19.70 1.19 14.96
C PRO A 110 -19.47 -0.32 14.78
N LEU A 111 -20.20 -1.17 15.47
CA LEU A 111 -20.00 -2.63 15.47
C LEU A 111 -21.14 -3.39 14.77
N GLY A 112 -22.41 -2.96 14.90
CA GLY A 112 -23.58 -3.70 14.42
C GLY A 112 -23.74 -3.72 12.90
N GLN A 113 -23.12 -2.80 12.18
CA GLN A 113 -23.13 -2.72 10.71
C GLN A 113 -21.79 -3.12 10.07
N ALA A 114 -20.73 -3.30 10.87
CA ALA A 114 -19.43 -3.64 10.35
C ALA A 114 -19.36 -5.12 9.95
N GLN A 115 -19.21 -5.40 8.67
CA GLN A 115 -18.93 -6.75 8.17
C GLN A 115 -17.53 -7.23 8.58
N TYR A 116 -16.61 -6.29 8.78
CA TYR A 116 -15.22 -6.57 9.15
C TYR A 116 -14.75 -5.53 10.14
N THR A 117 -14.24 -5.98 11.28
CA THR A 117 -13.61 -5.13 12.29
C THR A 117 -12.16 -5.54 12.47
N ASN A 118 -11.28 -4.55 12.58
CA ASN A 118 -9.88 -4.78 12.90
C ASN A 118 -9.38 -3.70 13.84
N THR A 119 -8.56 -4.07 14.81
CA THR A 119 -7.98 -3.16 15.79
C THR A 119 -6.47 -3.12 15.67
N GLY A 120 -5.89 -1.95 15.88
CA GLY A 120 -4.45 -1.76 15.91
C GLY A 120 -4.10 -0.52 16.73
N SER A 121 -2.94 -0.54 17.35
CA SER A 121 -2.41 0.57 18.15
C SER A 121 -1.52 1.53 17.35
N SER A 122 -1.25 1.22 16.09
CA SER A 122 -0.40 2.01 15.19
C SER A 122 -0.92 1.98 13.76
N SER A 123 -0.61 3.00 12.99
CA SER A 123 -0.84 3.05 11.54
C SER A 123 0.31 2.34 10.78
N PRO A 124 0.04 1.62 9.69
CA PRO A 124 -1.29 1.32 9.12
C PRO A 124 -2.02 0.18 9.84
N ILE A 125 -3.35 0.21 9.86
CA ILE A 125 -4.19 -0.90 10.31
C ILE A 125 -4.61 -1.71 9.08
N THR A 126 -4.26 -2.99 9.04
CA THR A 126 -4.63 -3.88 7.93
C THR A 126 -6.01 -4.49 8.19
N VAL A 127 -6.93 -4.31 7.27
CA VAL A 127 -8.24 -4.98 7.28
C VAL A 127 -8.17 -6.22 6.39
N THR A 128 -8.47 -7.38 6.96
CA THR A 128 -8.46 -8.67 6.26
C THR A 128 -9.89 -9.19 6.05
N GLY A 129 -10.04 -10.19 5.17
CA GLY A 129 -11.31 -10.86 4.93
C GLY A 129 -12.24 -10.17 3.93
N LEU A 130 -11.85 -9.02 3.37
CA LEU A 130 -12.63 -8.35 2.33
C LEU A 130 -12.71 -9.20 1.06
N THR A 131 -13.88 -9.22 0.43
CA THR A 131 -14.09 -9.93 -0.84
C THR A 131 -13.71 -9.02 -2.00
N ASN A 132 -12.82 -9.49 -2.87
CA ASN A 132 -12.44 -8.77 -4.07
C ASN A 132 -13.64 -8.52 -4.99
N GLY A 133 -13.68 -7.35 -5.63
CA GLY A 133 -14.78 -6.95 -6.49
C GLY A 133 -16.01 -6.43 -5.74
N THR A 134 -16.06 -6.53 -4.42
CA THR A 134 -17.15 -5.98 -3.60
C THR A 134 -16.80 -4.58 -3.15
N SER A 135 -17.71 -3.63 -3.30
CA SER A 135 -17.49 -2.25 -2.87
C SER A 135 -17.70 -2.10 -1.37
N TYR A 136 -16.79 -1.43 -0.71
CA TYR A 136 -16.79 -1.15 0.73
C TYR A 136 -16.60 0.34 1.00
N VAL A 137 -16.99 0.76 2.17
CA VAL A 137 -16.58 2.01 2.79
C VAL A 137 -15.92 1.69 4.13
N ALA A 138 -14.99 2.50 4.56
CA ALA A 138 -14.36 2.35 5.87
C ALA A 138 -14.72 3.52 6.78
N LYS A 139 -14.84 3.23 8.05
CA LYS A 139 -14.94 4.21 9.14
C LYS A 139 -14.01 3.76 10.26
N VAL A 140 -13.49 4.71 11.00
CA VAL A 140 -12.60 4.45 12.13
C VAL A 140 -13.08 5.17 13.38
N TRP A 141 -12.74 4.62 14.54
CA TRP A 141 -12.93 5.28 15.82
C TRP A 141 -11.73 4.98 16.72
N ALA A 142 -11.44 5.90 17.62
CA ALA A 142 -10.43 5.69 18.65
C ALA A 142 -11.02 4.88 19.82
N ILE A 143 -10.20 4.04 20.43
CA ILE A 143 -10.54 3.32 21.66
C ILE A 143 -9.52 3.72 22.72
N ASN A 144 -9.99 4.10 23.88
CA ASN A 144 -9.14 4.37 25.04
C ASN A 144 -9.77 3.75 26.31
N ASP A 145 -9.17 3.99 27.47
CA ASP A 145 -9.62 3.45 28.75
C ASP A 145 -11.03 3.89 29.16
N TYR A 146 -11.59 4.92 28.52
CA TYR A 146 -12.92 5.47 28.77
C TYR A 146 -13.97 4.94 27.77
N GLY A 147 -13.56 4.24 26.72
CA GLY A 147 -14.47 3.63 25.74
C GLY A 147 -14.16 4.00 24.30
N ASN A 148 -15.16 3.84 23.44
CA ASN A 148 -15.07 4.17 22.02
C ASN A 148 -15.30 5.66 21.79
N GLY A 149 -14.41 6.28 21.03
CA GLY A 149 -14.61 7.64 20.52
C GLY A 149 -15.67 7.70 19.41
N PRO A 150 -16.00 8.91 18.93
CA PRO A 150 -16.95 9.07 17.84
C PRO A 150 -16.43 8.39 16.57
N LEU A 151 -17.37 7.88 15.78
CA LEU A 151 -17.08 7.28 14.47
C LEU A 151 -16.70 8.39 13.47
N SER A 152 -15.67 8.17 12.67
CA SER A 152 -15.32 9.08 11.57
C SER A 152 -16.40 9.12 10.49
N ASP A 153 -16.36 10.12 9.64
CA ASP A 153 -17.06 10.05 8.36
C ASP A 153 -16.61 8.82 7.56
N ALA A 154 -17.50 8.30 6.70
CA ALA A 154 -17.16 7.21 5.82
C ALA A 154 -16.15 7.69 4.77
N THR A 155 -15.18 6.83 4.43
CA THR A 155 -14.34 7.05 3.25
C THR A 155 -15.22 7.09 1.98
N SER A 156 -14.67 7.58 0.87
CA SER A 156 -15.20 7.21 -0.45
C SER A 156 -15.22 5.68 -0.57
N SER A 157 -16.15 5.14 -1.38
CA SER A 157 -16.20 3.70 -1.61
C SER A 157 -14.92 3.23 -2.30
N PHE A 158 -14.41 2.09 -1.86
CA PHE A 158 -13.28 1.40 -2.48
C PHE A 158 -13.65 -0.07 -2.74
N THR A 159 -13.05 -0.65 -3.77
CA THR A 159 -13.28 -2.05 -4.15
C THR A 159 -11.95 -2.78 -4.11
N PRO A 160 -11.73 -3.69 -3.13
CA PRO A 160 -10.54 -4.51 -3.10
C PRO A 160 -10.39 -5.30 -4.41
N GLN A 161 -9.19 -5.32 -4.96
CA GLN A 161 -8.84 -6.05 -6.16
C GLN A 161 -7.79 -7.10 -5.83
N LEU A 162 -7.79 -8.21 -6.58
CA LEU A 162 -6.67 -9.15 -6.51
C LEU A 162 -5.37 -8.41 -6.86
N ALA A 163 -4.35 -8.62 -6.06
CA ALA A 163 -3.01 -8.16 -6.39
C ALA A 163 -2.46 -9.08 -7.49
N ARG A 164 -2.73 -8.76 -8.76
CA ARG A 164 -2.22 -9.52 -9.91
C ARG A 164 -0.79 -9.12 -10.22
N GLY A 165 0.10 -10.11 -10.28
CA GLY A 165 1.42 -9.99 -10.87
C GLY A 165 1.39 -10.52 -12.30
N LEU A 166 2.03 -9.82 -13.23
CA LEU A 166 2.16 -10.19 -14.63
C LEU A 166 3.63 -10.40 -14.99
N PHE A 167 3.88 -11.46 -15.77
CA PHE A 167 5.18 -11.80 -16.34
C PHE A 167 5.02 -11.89 -17.86
N MET A 168 5.70 -11.01 -18.58
CA MET A 168 5.44 -10.75 -19.99
C MET A 168 6.63 -11.12 -20.87
N GLY A 169 6.40 -11.72 -22.04
CA GLY A 169 7.41 -12.02 -23.05
C GLY A 169 8.52 -12.96 -22.57
N GLY A 170 9.69 -12.81 -23.11
CA GLY A 170 10.91 -13.55 -22.76
C GLY A 170 11.63 -14.21 -23.94
N ASP A 171 12.76 -14.81 -23.65
CA ASP A 171 13.60 -15.54 -24.61
C ASP A 171 12.84 -16.69 -25.30
N SER A 172 13.39 -17.18 -26.39
CA SER A 172 12.83 -18.27 -27.23
C SER A 172 11.53 -17.85 -27.92
N GLU A 173 11.49 -16.63 -28.45
CA GLU A 173 10.37 -16.11 -29.24
C GLU A 173 9.02 -16.17 -28.50
N LYS A 174 9.01 -15.76 -27.22
CA LYS A 174 7.81 -15.77 -26.42
C LYS A 174 7.12 -14.39 -26.40
N ASP A 175 5.84 -14.40 -26.75
CA ASP A 175 4.91 -13.28 -26.58
C ASP A 175 3.96 -13.50 -25.40
N VAL A 176 4.01 -14.64 -24.75
CA VAL A 176 3.12 -15.05 -23.65
C VAL A 176 3.15 -14.07 -22.50
N ILE A 177 1.99 -13.75 -21.97
CA ILE A 177 1.78 -13.04 -20.71
C ILE A 177 1.18 -14.03 -19.72
N ASP A 178 1.86 -14.27 -18.61
CA ASP A 178 1.34 -15.04 -17.48
C ASP A 178 0.91 -14.11 -16.37
N TYR A 179 -0.09 -14.53 -15.57
CA TYR A 179 -0.47 -13.83 -14.34
C TYR A 179 -0.57 -14.76 -13.14
N ILE A 180 -0.36 -14.17 -11.97
CA ILE A 180 -0.54 -14.80 -10.65
C ILE A 180 -1.43 -13.94 -9.77
N ASP A 181 -2.06 -14.54 -8.78
CA ASP A 181 -2.53 -13.83 -7.58
C ASP A 181 -1.39 -13.79 -6.56
N ILE A 182 -0.82 -12.62 -6.29
CA ILE A 182 0.33 -12.48 -5.39
C ILE A 182 -0.01 -12.90 -3.95
N SER A 183 -1.28 -12.86 -3.56
CA SER A 183 -1.71 -13.19 -2.19
C SER A 183 -1.70 -14.68 -1.88
N THR A 184 -1.83 -15.54 -2.90
CA THR A 184 -1.91 -16.99 -2.77
C THR A 184 -0.83 -17.69 -3.61
N THR A 185 -0.12 -18.65 -3.02
CA THR A 185 0.86 -19.47 -3.76
C THR A 185 0.15 -20.39 -4.75
N GLY A 186 0.77 -20.61 -5.89
CA GLY A 186 0.25 -21.47 -6.97
C GLY A 186 0.87 -21.12 -8.31
N ASN A 187 0.65 -21.96 -9.30
CA ASN A 187 1.17 -21.76 -10.63
C ASN A 187 0.50 -20.58 -11.34
N ALA A 188 1.25 -19.93 -12.21
CA ALA A 188 0.73 -18.90 -13.07
C ALA A 188 -0.29 -19.44 -14.07
N THR A 189 -1.17 -18.57 -14.51
CA THR A 189 -2.18 -18.85 -15.52
C THR A 189 -1.91 -17.97 -16.73
N ASP A 190 -2.21 -18.47 -17.92
CA ASP A 190 -2.12 -17.72 -19.16
C ASP A 190 -3.05 -16.49 -19.09
N PHE A 191 -2.50 -15.33 -19.44
CA PHE A 191 -3.23 -14.07 -19.50
C PHE A 191 -3.60 -13.68 -20.94
N GLY A 192 -2.72 -13.99 -21.89
CA GLY A 192 -2.77 -13.61 -23.30
C GLY A 192 -1.37 -13.37 -23.85
N ASN A 193 -1.27 -12.61 -24.93
CA ASN A 193 0.00 -12.40 -25.63
C ASN A 193 0.30 -10.91 -25.81
N LEU A 194 1.61 -10.57 -25.90
CA LEU A 194 2.09 -9.29 -26.42
C LEU A 194 1.72 -9.14 -27.91
N THR A 195 1.81 -7.95 -28.45
CA THR A 195 1.56 -7.68 -29.89
C THR A 195 2.61 -8.36 -30.78
N GLU A 196 3.81 -8.55 -30.27
CA GLU A 196 4.89 -9.30 -30.87
C GLU A 196 5.78 -9.91 -29.79
N TRP A 197 6.49 -11.00 -30.09
CA TRP A 197 7.41 -11.55 -29.12
C TRP A 197 8.57 -10.59 -28.84
N ARG A 198 8.97 -10.48 -27.59
CA ARG A 198 10.10 -9.65 -27.18
C ARG A 198 10.79 -10.18 -25.95
N ARG A 199 12.08 -9.90 -25.85
CA ARG A 199 12.93 -10.20 -24.71
C ARG A 199 13.73 -8.98 -24.29
N TRP A 200 14.29 -9.02 -23.08
CA TRP A 200 15.09 -7.96 -22.52
C TRP A 200 14.41 -6.59 -22.60
N HIS A 201 13.14 -6.60 -22.34
CA HIS A 201 12.28 -5.44 -22.19
C HIS A 201 12.00 -5.18 -20.71
N CYS A 202 11.48 -4.03 -20.35
CA CYS A 202 11.00 -3.77 -19.00
C CYS A 202 9.49 -3.82 -18.92
N GLY A 203 9.00 -4.16 -17.71
CA GLY A 203 7.59 -4.06 -17.35
C GLY A 203 7.40 -3.01 -16.25
N PHE A 204 6.33 -2.24 -16.32
CA PHE A 204 5.87 -1.31 -15.29
C PHE A 204 4.37 -1.09 -15.43
N GLY A 205 3.73 -0.41 -14.50
CA GLY A 205 2.29 -0.23 -14.60
C GLY A 205 1.65 0.64 -13.55
N SER A 206 0.34 0.67 -13.60
CA SER A 206 -0.55 1.21 -12.56
C SER A 206 -1.39 0.09 -11.95
N SER A 207 -2.32 0.42 -11.06
CA SER A 207 -3.29 -0.55 -10.54
C SER A 207 -4.20 -1.16 -11.63
N THR A 208 -4.29 -0.55 -12.82
CA THR A 208 -5.19 -0.96 -13.88
C THR A 208 -4.53 -1.42 -15.16
N ARG A 209 -3.32 -0.91 -15.48
CA ARG A 209 -2.58 -1.20 -16.71
C ARG A 209 -1.19 -1.73 -16.42
N ALA A 210 -0.82 -2.82 -17.09
CA ALA A 210 0.55 -3.29 -17.21
C ALA A 210 1.09 -2.89 -18.58
N ILE A 211 2.32 -2.40 -18.60
CA ILE A 211 3.02 -1.91 -19.79
C ILE A 211 4.29 -2.72 -19.98
N SER A 212 4.55 -3.13 -21.22
CA SER A 212 5.79 -3.72 -21.71
C SER A 212 6.46 -2.73 -22.65
N SER A 213 7.70 -2.35 -22.39
CA SER A 213 8.39 -1.29 -23.12
C SER A 213 9.76 -1.71 -23.61
N ALA A 214 10.09 -1.33 -24.82
CA ALA A 214 11.39 -1.61 -25.47
C ALA A 214 11.62 -3.11 -25.77
N GLY A 215 12.88 -3.53 -25.79
CA GLY A 215 13.29 -4.91 -25.92
C GLY A 215 13.87 -5.26 -27.28
N GLU A 216 14.21 -6.51 -27.46
CA GLU A 216 14.63 -7.12 -28.74
C GLU A 216 13.46 -7.92 -29.31
N VAL A 217 13.17 -7.77 -30.60
CA VAL A 217 12.10 -8.44 -31.33
C VAL A 217 12.64 -9.14 -32.56
N SER A 218 11.92 -10.16 -33.06
CA SER A 218 12.32 -10.98 -34.20
C SER A 218 12.45 -10.18 -35.50
N GLY A 219 13.48 -10.49 -36.27
CA GLY A 219 13.66 -9.99 -37.64
C GLY A 219 13.88 -8.48 -37.76
N LYS A 220 13.87 -7.75 -36.66
CA LYS A 220 14.23 -6.35 -36.59
C LYS A 220 15.55 -6.19 -35.83
N VAL A 221 16.29 -5.16 -36.18
CA VAL A 221 17.55 -4.80 -35.56
C VAL A 221 17.45 -4.85 -34.03
N TYR A 222 18.39 -5.46 -33.37
CA TYR A 222 18.68 -5.68 -31.95
C TYR A 222 18.03 -4.78 -30.86
N SER A 223 17.12 -3.87 -31.20
CA SER A 223 16.41 -3.00 -30.27
C SER A 223 15.10 -2.51 -30.87
N ASN A 224 14.09 -2.29 -30.02
CA ASN A 224 12.76 -1.84 -30.40
C ASN A 224 12.34 -0.60 -29.59
N ASN A 225 11.46 0.25 -30.15
CA ASN A 225 10.86 1.40 -29.48
C ASN A 225 9.39 1.17 -29.10
N SER A 226 8.76 0.06 -29.52
CA SER A 226 7.34 -0.16 -29.25
C SER A 226 7.02 -0.34 -27.76
N ILE A 227 5.87 0.13 -27.39
CA ILE A 227 5.29 0.00 -26.04
C ILE A 227 3.94 -0.69 -26.18
N ASP A 228 3.74 -1.78 -25.46
CA ASP A 228 2.47 -2.51 -25.40
C ASP A 228 1.83 -2.36 -24.03
N TYR A 229 0.51 -2.51 -23.95
CA TYR A 229 -0.21 -2.54 -22.67
C TYR A 229 -1.33 -3.55 -22.62
N VAL A 230 -1.65 -3.99 -21.41
CA VAL A 230 -2.86 -4.76 -21.10
C VAL A 230 -3.62 -4.13 -19.93
N THR A 231 -4.93 -4.37 -19.88
CA THR A 231 -5.76 -4.06 -18.71
C THR A 231 -5.65 -5.22 -17.70
N ILE A 232 -5.06 -5.00 -16.54
CA ILE A 232 -4.70 -6.06 -15.58
C ILE A 232 -5.93 -6.86 -15.08
N ALA A 233 -7.08 -6.21 -14.94
CA ALA A 233 -8.28 -6.84 -14.40
C ALA A 233 -8.87 -7.94 -15.29
N THR A 234 -8.67 -7.87 -16.60
CA THR A 234 -9.26 -8.78 -17.60
C THR A 234 -8.18 -9.43 -18.46
N THR A 235 -8.20 -10.76 -18.57
CA THR A 235 -7.30 -11.50 -19.46
C THR A 235 -7.56 -11.14 -20.91
N GLY A 236 -6.51 -11.14 -21.72
CA GLY A 236 -6.57 -10.81 -23.14
C GLY A 236 -5.21 -10.36 -23.67
N ASN A 237 -5.12 -10.24 -24.98
CA ASN A 237 -3.89 -9.83 -25.65
C ASN A 237 -3.60 -8.35 -25.43
N ALA A 238 -2.32 -8.00 -25.49
CA ALA A 238 -1.86 -6.64 -25.44
C ALA A 238 -2.32 -5.83 -26.67
N SER A 239 -2.40 -4.53 -26.47
CA SER A 239 -2.60 -3.56 -27.54
C SER A 239 -1.41 -2.61 -27.59
N ASP A 240 -1.20 -2.02 -28.76
CA ASP A 240 -0.20 -0.97 -28.95
C ASP A 240 -0.51 0.23 -28.05
N PHE A 241 0.52 0.73 -27.36
CA PHE A 241 0.43 1.92 -26.51
C PHE A 241 1.04 3.14 -27.21
N GLY A 242 2.09 2.95 -27.99
CA GLY A 242 2.90 3.99 -28.64
C GLY A 242 4.38 3.62 -28.66
N ASP A 243 5.25 4.61 -28.86
CA ASP A 243 6.68 4.42 -29.05
C ASP A 243 7.53 5.19 -28.06
N LEU A 244 8.71 4.66 -27.73
CA LEU A 244 9.80 5.38 -27.06
C LEU A 244 10.42 6.44 -28.01
N THR A 245 11.11 7.40 -27.42
CA THR A 245 11.88 8.42 -28.20
C THR A 245 13.03 7.78 -28.99
N THR A 246 13.59 6.69 -28.48
CA THR A 246 14.67 5.92 -29.15
C THR A 246 14.52 4.44 -28.92
N SER A 247 14.83 3.63 -29.96
CA SER A 247 14.86 2.17 -29.88
C SER A 247 15.93 1.68 -28.91
N ARG A 248 15.57 0.76 -28.02
CA ARG A 248 16.54 0.18 -27.07
C ARG A 248 16.08 -1.17 -26.51
N LYS A 249 17.03 -1.92 -25.96
CA LYS A 249 16.82 -3.16 -25.20
C LYS A 249 17.52 -3.07 -23.85
N GLU A 250 17.22 -4.02 -22.96
CA GLU A 250 17.84 -4.11 -21.63
C GLU A 250 17.58 -2.88 -20.71
N PRO A 251 16.46 -2.14 -20.86
CA PRO A 251 16.19 -0.99 -19.99
C PRO A 251 15.73 -1.45 -18.59
N GLY A 252 15.82 -0.52 -17.62
CA GLY A 252 15.12 -0.62 -16.36
C GLY A 252 13.70 -0.05 -16.46
N GLY A 253 12.74 -0.67 -15.77
CA GLY A 253 11.37 -0.16 -15.65
C GLY A 253 11.09 0.44 -14.28
N GLY A 254 10.18 1.42 -14.22
CA GLY A 254 9.71 1.98 -12.95
C GLY A 254 8.42 2.76 -13.14
N SER A 255 7.61 2.90 -12.08
CA SER A 255 6.36 3.66 -12.20
C SER A 255 5.80 4.16 -10.88
N SER A 256 4.96 5.19 -10.99
CA SER A 256 3.93 5.57 -10.03
C SER A 256 2.55 5.15 -10.54
N SER A 257 1.50 5.53 -9.83
CA SER A 257 0.12 5.30 -10.28
C SER A 257 -0.24 6.00 -11.61
N THR A 258 0.53 7.02 -12.01
CA THR A 258 0.22 7.85 -13.19
C THR A 258 1.29 7.83 -14.26
N ARG A 259 2.56 7.68 -13.90
CA ARG A 259 3.69 7.82 -14.81
C ARG A 259 4.53 6.55 -14.84
N GLY A 260 4.81 6.03 -16.04
CA GLY A 260 5.71 4.92 -16.30
C GLY A 260 7.03 5.41 -16.87
N ILE A 261 8.13 4.79 -16.48
CA ILE A 261 9.52 5.16 -16.81
C ILE A 261 10.20 4.00 -17.52
N THR A 262 10.88 4.31 -18.61
CA THR A 262 11.84 3.43 -19.29
C THR A 262 13.23 4.06 -19.17
N TYR A 263 14.11 3.42 -18.41
CA TYR A 263 15.39 3.98 -17.97
C TYR A 263 16.56 3.33 -18.70
N SER A 264 17.40 4.13 -19.40
CA SER A 264 18.65 3.69 -20.00
C SER A 264 18.49 2.49 -20.97
N GLY A 265 19.44 1.59 -21.03
CA GLY A 265 19.45 0.40 -21.91
C GLY A 265 20.48 0.51 -23.02
N LYS A 266 20.38 -0.37 -24.02
CA LYS A 266 21.25 -0.41 -25.21
C LYS A 266 20.48 -0.10 -26.48
N ASN A 267 21.05 0.75 -27.33
CA ASN A 267 20.52 1.09 -28.66
C ASN A 267 20.80 0.00 -29.71
N GLY A 268 20.36 0.22 -30.95
CA GLY A 268 20.53 -0.72 -32.07
C GLY A 268 22.00 -1.00 -32.43
N SER A 269 22.95 -0.18 -32.05
CA SER A 269 24.39 -0.40 -32.19
C SER A 269 25.00 -1.13 -30.98
N SER A 270 24.18 -1.63 -30.08
CA SER A 270 24.56 -2.24 -28.79
C SER A 270 25.30 -1.31 -27.83
N SER A 271 25.29 0.00 -28.07
CA SER A 271 25.87 1.01 -27.17
C SER A 271 24.87 1.41 -26.09
N ASN A 272 25.35 1.59 -24.86
CA ASN A 272 24.52 2.10 -23.77
C ASN A 272 24.02 3.51 -24.09
N THR A 273 22.74 3.78 -23.78
CA THR A 273 22.11 5.09 -23.90
C THR A 273 21.84 5.71 -22.54
N ASN A 274 21.96 7.03 -22.45
CA ASN A 274 21.64 7.78 -21.21
C ASN A 274 20.17 8.19 -21.12
N VAL A 275 19.37 7.99 -22.15
CA VAL A 275 17.99 8.48 -22.25
C VAL A 275 17.08 7.83 -21.22
N ILE A 276 16.30 8.65 -20.53
CA ILE A 276 15.18 8.24 -19.69
C ILE A 276 13.90 8.74 -20.36
N ASP A 277 12.98 7.84 -20.67
CA ASP A 277 11.67 8.19 -21.21
C ASP A 277 10.56 7.98 -20.18
N TYR A 278 9.46 8.74 -20.34
CA TYR A 278 8.25 8.49 -19.56
C TYR A 278 6.98 8.50 -20.42
N VAL A 279 5.97 7.80 -19.92
CA VAL A 279 4.60 7.81 -20.45
C VAL A 279 3.59 8.15 -19.35
N THR A 280 2.46 8.72 -19.73
CA THR A 280 1.28 8.82 -18.86
C THR A 280 0.48 7.52 -18.99
N ILE A 281 0.48 6.67 -17.97
CA ILE A 281 -0.07 5.30 -18.06
C ILE A 281 -1.55 5.26 -18.45
N ALA A 282 -2.33 6.24 -18.02
CA ALA A 282 -3.78 6.28 -18.27
C ALA A 282 -4.18 6.55 -19.73
N SER A 283 -3.29 7.13 -20.54
CA SER A 283 -3.56 7.50 -21.93
C SER A 283 -2.50 6.93 -22.87
N VAL A 284 -2.94 6.27 -23.94
CA VAL A 284 -2.04 5.79 -25.02
C VAL A 284 -1.37 6.98 -25.73
N GLY A 285 -0.15 6.78 -26.19
CA GLY A 285 0.65 7.78 -26.89
C GLY A 285 2.14 7.54 -26.71
N ASN A 286 2.93 8.23 -27.51
CA ASN A 286 4.38 8.10 -27.51
C ASN A 286 4.97 8.63 -26.19
N ALA A 287 6.10 8.07 -25.81
CA ALA A 287 6.89 8.54 -24.70
C ALA A 287 7.47 9.93 -24.93
N THR A 288 7.72 10.60 -23.84
CA THR A 288 8.39 11.91 -23.80
C THR A 288 9.70 11.77 -23.05
N ASP A 289 10.70 12.54 -23.47
CA ASP A 289 11.98 12.62 -22.77
C ASP A 289 11.78 13.08 -21.31
N PHE A 290 12.37 12.31 -20.39
CA PHE A 290 12.34 12.61 -18.96
C PHE A 290 13.63 13.31 -18.51
N GLY A 291 14.76 12.96 -19.09
CA GLY A 291 16.10 13.38 -18.74
C GLY A 291 17.13 12.28 -18.98
N ASP A 292 18.28 12.39 -18.36
CA ASP A 292 19.42 11.51 -18.58
C ASP A 292 19.86 10.75 -17.33
N THR A 293 20.35 9.52 -17.53
CA THR A 293 21.08 8.79 -16.49
C THR A 293 22.53 9.29 -16.39
N ALA A 294 23.02 9.38 -15.15
CA ALA A 294 24.41 9.73 -14.91
C ALA A 294 25.39 8.65 -15.46
N THR A 295 24.98 7.38 -15.41
CA THR A 295 25.78 6.25 -15.89
C THR A 295 24.97 5.41 -16.86
N PRO A 296 25.16 5.53 -18.19
CA PRO A 296 24.48 4.69 -19.19
C PRO A 296 24.83 3.21 -19.00
N ARG A 297 23.80 2.35 -18.93
CA ARG A 297 23.95 0.91 -18.70
C ARG A 297 22.70 0.13 -19.10
N GLY A 298 22.85 -1.17 -19.31
CA GLY A 298 21.76 -2.11 -19.57
C GLY A 298 21.68 -3.21 -18.52
N LEU A 299 20.65 -4.05 -18.57
CA LEU A 299 20.46 -5.21 -17.69
C LEU A 299 20.41 -4.86 -16.21
N MET A 300 19.72 -3.79 -15.88
CA MET A 300 19.52 -3.32 -14.50
C MET A 300 18.32 -4.00 -13.84
N ALA A 301 18.37 -4.14 -12.53
CA ALA A 301 17.17 -4.37 -11.73
C ALA A 301 16.37 -3.07 -11.62
N GLY A 302 15.13 -3.07 -12.12
CA GLY A 302 14.16 -1.97 -12.01
C GLY A 302 13.04 -2.30 -11.05
N ASN A 303 11.93 -1.55 -11.12
CA ASN A 303 10.72 -1.73 -10.29
C ASN A 303 10.95 -1.57 -8.77
N LEU A 304 11.97 -0.80 -8.39
CA LEU A 304 12.25 -0.41 -7.01
C LEU A 304 11.56 0.93 -6.73
N ASN A 305 10.24 0.92 -6.63
CA ASN A 305 9.41 2.11 -6.68
C ASN A 305 8.75 2.43 -5.34
N SER A 306 8.64 3.71 -5.03
CA SER A 306 7.64 4.27 -4.13
C SER A 306 6.72 5.21 -4.93
N THR A 307 5.72 5.80 -4.29
CA THR A 307 4.85 6.81 -4.94
C THR A 307 5.61 8.02 -5.49
N THR A 308 6.86 8.25 -5.04
CA THR A 308 7.66 9.43 -5.39
C THR A 308 8.95 9.09 -6.12
N ARG A 309 9.59 7.95 -5.84
CA ARG A 309 10.91 7.58 -6.36
C ARG A 309 10.84 6.29 -7.16
N ALA A 310 11.65 6.21 -8.24
CA ALA A 310 12.03 4.97 -8.88
C ALA A 310 13.55 4.83 -8.78
N CYS A 311 14.03 3.66 -8.32
CA CYS A 311 15.44 3.34 -8.22
C CYS A 311 15.80 2.24 -9.23
N PHE A 312 17.04 2.29 -9.73
CA PHE A 312 17.58 1.39 -10.74
C PHE A 312 18.95 0.90 -10.31
N SER A 313 19.12 -0.42 -10.22
CA SER A 313 20.24 -1.02 -9.50
C SER A 313 21.12 -1.88 -10.40
N GLY A 314 22.44 -1.76 -10.22
CA GLY A 314 23.44 -2.57 -10.93
C GLY A 314 23.45 -2.34 -12.45
N GLY A 315 23.66 -3.39 -13.19
CA GLY A 315 23.69 -3.39 -14.66
C GLY A 315 25.10 -3.44 -15.24
N TYR A 316 25.18 -3.43 -16.58
CA TYR A 316 26.41 -3.47 -17.34
C TYR A 316 26.61 -2.20 -18.16
N SER A 317 27.77 -1.56 -18.02
CA SER A 317 28.20 -0.41 -18.81
C SER A 317 29.42 -0.78 -19.67
N GLU A 318 29.40 -0.44 -20.94
CA GLU A 318 30.52 -0.66 -21.85
C GLU A 318 31.81 0.05 -21.40
N SER A 319 31.67 1.22 -20.80
CA SER A 319 32.81 2.02 -20.34
C SER A 319 33.42 1.55 -19.02
N GLY A 320 32.77 0.66 -18.27
CA GLY A 320 33.24 0.31 -16.94
C GLY A 320 32.78 -1.06 -16.44
N GLY A 321 32.23 -1.92 -17.31
CA GLY A 321 31.83 -3.28 -16.96
C GLY A 321 30.64 -3.34 -16.00
N ASN A 322 30.65 -4.32 -15.12
CA ASN A 322 29.61 -4.55 -14.12
C ASN A 322 29.52 -3.40 -13.14
N ARG A 323 28.30 -3.01 -12.79
CA ARG A 323 28.05 -1.90 -11.87
C ARG A 323 27.41 -2.41 -10.57
N ASN A 324 27.76 -1.70 -9.50
CA ASN A 324 27.09 -1.80 -8.20
C ASN A 324 26.22 -0.55 -7.93
N THR A 325 26.30 0.46 -8.76
CA THR A 325 25.61 1.75 -8.57
C THR A 325 24.11 1.58 -8.58
N ILE A 326 23.45 2.25 -7.65
CA ILE A 326 22.01 2.45 -7.63
C ILE A 326 21.75 3.92 -7.90
N ASP A 327 20.97 4.21 -8.95
CA ASP A 327 20.49 5.57 -9.23
C ASP A 327 19.00 5.67 -8.93
N TYR A 328 18.52 6.88 -8.67
CA TYR A 328 17.10 7.16 -8.54
C TYR A 328 16.66 8.40 -9.29
N ILE A 329 15.36 8.48 -9.55
CA ILE A 329 14.67 9.66 -10.05
C ILE A 329 13.47 9.98 -9.18
N THR A 330 13.05 11.24 -9.18
CA THR A 330 11.75 11.66 -8.64
C THR A 330 10.71 11.56 -9.75
N ILE A 331 9.79 10.59 -9.70
CA ILE A 331 8.91 10.23 -10.82
C ILE A 331 8.04 11.41 -11.30
N ALA A 332 7.60 12.27 -10.37
CA ALA A 332 6.67 13.38 -10.68
C ALA A 332 7.30 14.52 -11.47
N SER A 333 8.63 14.70 -11.41
CA SER A 333 9.35 15.80 -12.07
C SER A 333 10.43 15.29 -13.00
N THR A 334 10.45 15.77 -14.23
CA THR A 334 11.50 15.48 -15.21
C THR A 334 12.86 16.00 -14.75
N GLY A 335 13.92 15.29 -15.09
CA GLY A 335 15.29 15.62 -14.74
C GLY A 335 16.20 14.41 -14.75
N ASN A 336 17.49 14.63 -14.57
CA ASN A 336 18.49 13.58 -14.60
C ASN A 336 18.45 12.72 -13.33
N SER A 337 18.94 11.49 -13.44
CA SER A 337 19.07 10.61 -12.28
C SER A 337 20.14 11.11 -11.31
N THR A 338 19.99 10.73 -10.07
CA THR A 338 20.89 11.05 -8.97
C THR A 338 21.37 9.74 -8.33
N ASP A 339 22.59 9.73 -7.84
CA ASP A 339 23.16 8.61 -7.10
C ASP A 339 22.35 8.34 -5.83
N PHE A 340 22.05 7.06 -5.61
CA PHE A 340 21.35 6.58 -4.41
C PHE A 340 22.31 5.88 -3.44
N GLY A 341 23.28 5.13 -3.94
CA GLY A 341 24.20 4.27 -3.22
C GLY A 341 24.61 3.05 -4.03
N ASP A 342 25.07 2.00 -3.38
CA ASP A 342 25.63 0.82 -4.03
C ASP A 342 25.00 -0.49 -3.55
N THR A 343 24.96 -1.48 -4.46
CA THR A 343 24.73 -2.89 -4.10
C THR A 343 25.97 -3.53 -3.49
N VAL A 344 25.77 -4.57 -2.71
CA VAL A 344 26.87 -5.47 -2.30
C VAL A 344 27.30 -6.26 -3.55
N GLY A 345 28.46 -5.91 -4.07
CA GLY A 345 29.03 -6.50 -5.29
C GLY A 345 28.51 -5.87 -6.59
N SER A 346 29.27 -6.03 -7.67
CA SER A 346 28.98 -5.48 -8.98
C SER A 346 28.36 -6.56 -9.88
N GLY A 347 27.11 -6.37 -10.31
CA GLY A 347 26.42 -7.38 -11.12
C GLY A 347 25.43 -6.77 -12.10
N TYR A 348 24.95 -7.61 -13.02
CA TYR A 348 23.91 -7.28 -14.00
C TYR A 348 22.94 -8.45 -14.20
N ALA A 349 21.83 -8.20 -14.88
CA ALA A 349 20.81 -9.22 -15.16
C ALA A 349 20.06 -9.72 -13.90
N GLY A 350 19.95 -8.87 -12.88
CA GLY A 350 19.09 -9.08 -11.74
C GLY A 350 17.67 -8.58 -11.97
N GLY A 351 16.75 -8.99 -11.10
CA GLY A 351 15.38 -8.49 -11.04
C GLY A 351 15.10 -7.66 -9.79
N GLY A 352 14.07 -6.84 -9.84
CA GLY A 352 13.66 -6.03 -8.69
C GLY A 352 12.17 -5.88 -8.56
N CYS A 353 11.72 -5.66 -7.32
CA CYS A 353 10.34 -5.31 -6.97
C CYS A 353 10.32 -4.53 -5.67
N SER A 354 9.18 -3.93 -5.32
CA SER A 354 9.08 -3.13 -4.10
C SER A 354 7.66 -3.05 -3.55
N ASN A 355 7.58 -2.81 -2.23
CA ASN A 355 6.45 -2.11 -1.66
C ASN A 355 6.79 -0.60 -1.55
N SER A 356 5.90 0.20 -0.96
CA SER A 356 6.07 1.67 -0.87
C SER A 356 7.31 2.13 -0.09
N THR A 357 7.95 1.24 0.69
CA THR A 357 9.07 1.60 1.58
C THR A 357 10.36 0.86 1.26
N ARG A 358 10.27 -0.41 0.87
CA ARG A 358 11.42 -1.30 0.67
C ARG A 358 11.47 -1.81 -0.76
N GLY A 359 12.62 -1.63 -1.42
CA GLY A 359 12.95 -2.21 -2.71
C GLY A 359 13.80 -3.46 -2.53
N LEU A 360 13.43 -4.56 -3.17
CA LEU A 360 14.15 -5.84 -3.18
C LEU A 360 14.85 -6.01 -4.53
N ILE A 361 16.10 -6.46 -4.47
CA ILE A 361 16.94 -6.74 -5.63
C ILE A 361 17.40 -8.18 -5.51
N HIS A 362 17.19 -9.00 -6.54
CA HIS A 362 17.67 -10.38 -6.55
C HIS A 362 18.53 -10.65 -7.78
N GLY A 363 19.40 -11.66 -7.69
CA GLY A 363 20.24 -12.11 -8.76
C GLY A 363 21.71 -11.68 -8.64
N PRO A 364 22.45 -11.56 -9.75
CA PRO A 364 23.90 -11.50 -9.72
C PRO A 364 24.50 -10.38 -8.89
N THR A 365 25.42 -10.75 -8.01
CA THR A 365 26.27 -9.84 -7.21
C THR A 365 27.70 -9.80 -7.72
N SER A 366 28.04 -10.65 -8.72
CA SER A 366 29.36 -10.64 -9.38
C SER A 366 29.20 -11.06 -10.86
N GLY A 367 29.31 -10.10 -11.76
CA GLY A 367 29.11 -10.33 -13.19
C GLY A 367 27.70 -10.82 -13.55
N ALA A 368 27.60 -11.68 -14.57
CA ALA A 368 26.41 -12.48 -14.86
C ALA A 368 26.47 -13.84 -14.12
N GLY A 369 27.23 -13.89 -13.03
CA GLY A 369 27.38 -15.12 -12.24
C GLY A 369 26.05 -15.55 -11.62
N ASN A 370 25.89 -16.84 -11.47
CA ASN A 370 24.77 -17.40 -10.73
C ASN A 370 24.78 -16.89 -9.28
N SER A 371 23.70 -16.30 -8.83
CA SER A 371 23.55 -15.84 -7.44
C SER A 371 22.12 -16.10 -6.96
N GLU A 372 22.01 -16.50 -5.73
CA GLU A 372 20.75 -16.65 -5.00
C GLU A 372 20.44 -15.46 -4.09
N THR A 373 21.37 -14.52 -3.98
CA THR A 373 21.26 -13.39 -3.05
C THR A 373 20.09 -12.49 -3.34
N ILE A 374 19.37 -12.12 -2.29
CA ILE A 374 18.37 -11.06 -2.25
C ILE A 374 18.92 -9.94 -1.37
N GLN A 375 18.90 -8.71 -1.88
CA GLN A 375 19.30 -7.51 -1.15
C GLN A 375 18.13 -6.54 -1.08
N TYR A 376 18.16 -5.58 -0.16
CA TYR A 376 17.13 -4.56 -0.10
C TYR A 376 17.68 -3.15 0.14
N ILE A 377 16.88 -2.17 -0.25
CA ILE A 377 17.05 -0.74 0.06
C ILE A 377 15.82 -0.20 0.77
N THR A 378 15.99 0.87 1.55
CA THR A 378 14.89 1.72 2.02
C THR A 378 14.73 2.86 1.03
N ILE A 379 13.67 2.86 0.21
CA ILE A 379 13.53 3.75 -0.96
C ILE A 379 13.55 5.24 -0.60
N ALA A 380 13.04 5.60 0.58
CA ALA A 380 12.95 6.99 1.02
C ALA A 380 14.31 7.62 1.37
N SER A 381 15.33 6.83 1.71
CA SER A 381 16.65 7.30 2.14
C SER A 381 17.76 6.69 1.29
N THR A 382 18.65 7.53 0.78
CA THR A 382 19.85 7.10 0.03
C THR A 382 20.77 6.28 0.93
N GLY A 383 21.43 5.29 0.34
CA GLY A 383 22.37 4.41 1.04
C GLY A 383 22.55 3.09 0.30
N ASN A 384 23.49 2.30 0.79
CA ASN A 384 23.83 1.00 0.20
C ASN A 384 22.80 -0.06 0.54
N THR A 385 22.77 -1.14 -0.24
CA THR A 385 21.93 -2.29 0.05
C THR A 385 22.36 -3.01 1.31
N THR A 386 21.40 -3.69 1.90
CA THR A 386 21.58 -4.63 3.01
C THR A 386 21.14 -6.02 2.55
N ASP A 387 21.77 -7.05 3.08
CA ASP A 387 21.37 -8.44 2.85
C ASP A 387 19.94 -8.67 3.34
N PHE A 388 19.16 -9.38 2.52
CA PHE A 388 17.78 -9.75 2.85
C PHE A 388 17.65 -11.26 3.13
N GLY A 389 18.38 -12.09 2.40
CA GLY A 389 18.30 -13.55 2.38
C GLY A 389 18.57 -14.10 1.00
N ASP A 390 18.18 -15.34 0.73
CA ASP A 390 18.48 -16.05 -0.50
C ASP A 390 17.23 -16.58 -1.21
N LEU A 391 17.31 -16.69 -2.53
CA LEU A 391 16.37 -17.44 -3.38
C LEU A 391 16.52 -18.94 -3.11
N THR A 392 15.57 -19.75 -3.58
CA THR A 392 15.65 -21.21 -3.48
C THR A 392 16.67 -21.82 -4.45
N ALA A 393 17.05 -21.06 -5.48
CA ALA A 393 18.08 -21.44 -6.45
C ALA A 393 18.66 -20.19 -7.12
N VAL A 394 19.81 -20.35 -7.77
CA VAL A 394 20.48 -19.26 -8.50
C VAL A 394 19.60 -18.67 -9.60
N SER A 395 19.71 -17.36 -9.81
CA SER A 395 18.92 -16.60 -10.77
C SER A 395 19.80 -15.72 -11.65
N VAL A 396 19.52 -15.72 -12.95
CA VAL A 396 20.08 -14.79 -13.94
C VAL A 396 18.98 -14.39 -14.92
N TYR A 397 18.93 -13.13 -15.33
CA TYR A 397 17.88 -12.58 -16.20
C TYR A 397 16.47 -12.78 -15.63
N GLY A 398 16.37 -12.80 -14.31
CA GLY A 398 15.11 -12.86 -13.61
C GLY A 398 14.41 -11.51 -13.53
N VAL A 399 13.15 -11.55 -13.16
CA VAL A 399 12.32 -10.36 -12.92
C VAL A 399 11.46 -10.56 -11.69
N ALA A 400 10.88 -9.49 -11.17
CA ALA A 400 9.99 -9.60 -10.01
C ALA A 400 8.80 -8.65 -10.09
N CYS A 401 7.75 -9.01 -9.36
CA CYS A 401 6.59 -8.16 -9.09
C CYS A 401 6.25 -8.23 -7.60
N ALA A 402 5.44 -7.30 -7.11
CA ALA A 402 5.13 -7.25 -5.68
C ALA A 402 3.72 -6.76 -5.38
N SER A 403 3.26 -7.05 -4.18
CA SER A 403 2.21 -6.33 -3.47
C SER A 403 2.83 -5.53 -2.33
N SER A 404 1.99 -4.88 -1.53
CA SER A 404 2.46 -4.18 -0.31
C SER A 404 3.12 -5.11 0.71
N ILE A 405 2.87 -6.42 0.64
CA ILE A 405 3.32 -7.42 1.62
C ILE A 405 4.33 -8.40 1.01
N ARG A 406 4.10 -8.88 -0.21
CA ARG A 406 4.82 -10.01 -0.80
C ARG A 406 5.54 -9.60 -2.09
N GLY A 407 6.82 -9.97 -2.23
CA GLY A 407 7.58 -9.93 -3.47
C GLY A 407 7.60 -11.32 -4.11
N VAL A 408 7.34 -11.42 -5.41
CA VAL A 408 7.39 -12.66 -6.20
C VAL A 408 8.41 -12.50 -7.31
N MET A 409 9.35 -13.44 -7.39
CA MET A 409 10.56 -13.40 -8.21
C MET A 409 10.58 -14.59 -9.16
N ALA A 410 10.62 -14.34 -10.48
CA ALA A 410 10.88 -15.36 -11.50
C ALA A 410 12.38 -15.49 -11.68
N LEU A 411 12.91 -16.70 -11.60
CA LEU A 411 14.36 -16.96 -11.62
C LEU A 411 15.01 -16.67 -12.98
N GLY A 412 14.25 -16.70 -14.09
CA GLY A 412 14.77 -16.50 -15.42
C GLY A 412 15.60 -17.70 -15.89
N MET A 413 16.91 -17.69 -15.67
CA MET A 413 17.78 -18.85 -15.87
C MET A 413 18.32 -19.32 -14.52
N SER A 414 18.39 -20.63 -14.36
CA SER A 414 19.01 -21.28 -13.23
C SER A 414 19.97 -22.38 -13.71
N SER A 415 21.21 -22.33 -13.23
CA SER A 415 22.25 -23.32 -13.62
C SER A 415 22.39 -23.51 -15.13
N GLY A 416 22.26 -22.44 -15.91
CA GLY A 416 22.44 -22.44 -17.37
C GLY A 416 21.21 -22.88 -18.17
N SER A 417 20.07 -23.15 -17.54
CA SER A 417 18.82 -23.55 -18.20
C SER A 417 17.71 -22.53 -17.90
N TYR A 418 16.76 -22.37 -18.81
CA TYR A 418 15.56 -21.60 -18.55
C TYR A 418 14.76 -22.21 -17.39
N SER A 419 14.25 -21.36 -16.52
CA SER A 419 13.46 -21.75 -15.35
C SER A 419 12.04 -21.21 -15.45
N ASN A 420 11.06 -21.97 -14.96
CA ASN A 420 9.69 -21.51 -14.74
C ASN A 420 9.41 -21.21 -13.26
N VAL A 421 10.36 -21.47 -12.37
CA VAL A 421 10.19 -21.35 -10.92
C VAL A 421 9.95 -19.92 -10.50
N LEU A 422 8.91 -19.73 -9.70
CA LEU A 422 8.60 -18.50 -8.98
C LEU A 422 8.92 -18.67 -7.50
N ASN A 423 9.66 -17.74 -6.94
CA ASN A 423 9.93 -17.64 -5.51
C ASN A 423 9.19 -16.48 -4.89
N TYR A 424 8.94 -16.51 -3.58
CA TYR A 424 8.38 -15.36 -2.88
C TYR A 424 9.03 -15.11 -1.52
N VAL A 425 8.94 -13.84 -1.08
CA VAL A 425 9.32 -13.39 0.25
C VAL A 425 8.26 -12.46 0.82
N THR A 426 8.21 -12.34 2.16
CA THR A 426 7.48 -11.28 2.84
C THR A 426 8.37 -10.04 2.92
N ILE A 427 8.05 -8.95 2.20
CA ILE A 427 8.93 -7.78 2.06
C ILE A 427 9.29 -7.12 3.40
N GLY A 428 8.38 -7.14 4.37
CA GLY A 428 8.56 -6.51 5.68
C GLY A 428 9.61 -7.14 6.58
N THR A 429 9.94 -8.42 6.39
CA THR A 429 10.84 -9.21 7.23
C THR A 429 11.91 -9.88 6.39
N THR A 430 13.18 -9.75 6.79
CA THR A 430 14.32 -10.44 6.14
C THR A 430 14.22 -11.95 6.34
N GLY A 431 14.69 -12.71 5.35
CA GLY A 431 14.69 -14.17 5.36
C GLY A 431 14.70 -14.74 3.95
N ASN A 432 14.97 -16.04 3.85
CA ASN A 432 15.07 -16.72 2.57
C ASN A 432 13.71 -16.86 1.89
N ALA A 433 13.74 -16.87 0.57
CA ALA A 433 12.57 -17.08 -0.26
C ALA A 433 12.03 -18.50 -0.12
N GLN A 434 10.76 -18.63 -0.40
CA GLN A 434 10.03 -19.90 -0.47
C GLN A 434 9.49 -20.09 -1.89
N ASP A 435 9.20 -21.33 -2.23
CA ASP A 435 8.55 -21.66 -3.49
C ASP A 435 7.14 -21.04 -3.56
N PHE A 436 6.85 -20.37 -4.67
CA PHE A 436 5.54 -19.78 -4.94
C PHE A 436 4.72 -20.68 -5.88
N GLY A 437 5.35 -21.28 -6.86
CA GLY A 437 4.79 -22.03 -7.97
C GLY A 437 5.58 -21.79 -9.25
N ASP A 438 4.96 -22.03 -10.41
CA ASP A 438 5.63 -22.01 -11.70
C ASP A 438 4.94 -21.09 -12.72
N LEU A 439 5.73 -20.48 -13.62
CA LEU A 439 5.24 -19.91 -14.87
C LEU A 439 4.70 -21.01 -15.79
N THR A 440 3.84 -20.66 -16.73
CA THR A 440 3.32 -21.62 -17.73
C THR A 440 4.42 -22.17 -18.64
N VAL A 441 5.48 -21.38 -18.88
CA VAL A 441 6.62 -21.76 -19.73
C VAL A 441 7.93 -21.24 -19.11
N ALA A 442 8.96 -22.09 -19.07
CA ALA A 442 10.31 -21.71 -18.66
C ALA A 442 10.92 -20.70 -19.63
N ARG A 443 11.37 -19.53 -19.13
CA ARG A 443 11.91 -18.45 -19.94
C ARG A 443 12.68 -17.42 -19.10
N ALA A 444 13.49 -16.58 -19.75
CA ALA A 444 14.27 -15.50 -19.15
C ALA A 444 14.11 -14.20 -19.96
N GLY A 445 14.63 -13.11 -19.46
CA GLY A 445 14.58 -11.81 -20.15
C GLY A 445 13.16 -11.24 -20.27
N LEU A 446 12.31 -11.55 -19.31
CA LEU A 446 10.93 -11.08 -19.22
C LEU A 446 10.84 -9.61 -18.76
N GLY A 447 9.65 -9.01 -18.94
CA GLY A 447 9.22 -7.86 -18.17
C GLY A 447 8.19 -8.29 -17.10
N ALA A 448 8.17 -7.62 -15.97
CA ALA A 448 7.17 -7.90 -14.93
C ALA A 448 6.66 -6.62 -14.28
N THR A 449 5.42 -6.69 -13.80
CA THR A 449 4.78 -5.63 -12.99
C THR A 449 3.59 -6.21 -12.22
N SER A 450 2.93 -5.39 -11.43
CA SER A 450 1.71 -5.80 -10.71
C SER A 450 0.73 -4.64 -10.53
N SER A 451 -0.51 -4.97 -10.21
CA SER A 451 -1.55 -3.99 -9.84
C SER A 451 -1.39 -3.41 -8.42
N ALA A 452 -0.34 -3.80 -7.68
CA ALA A 452 -0.20 -3.47 -6.25
C ALA A 452 1.25 -3.22 -5.83
N HIS A 453 2.13 -2.81 -6.75
CA HIS A 453 3.54 -2.53 -6.48
C HIS A 453 3.74 -1.22 -5.68
N GLY A 454 4.95 -1.00 -5.17
CA GLY A 454 5.27 0.10 -4.26
C GLY A 454 5.08 1.53 -4.81
N GLY A 455 4.93 1.70 -6.11
CA GLY A 455 4.65 2.99 -6.75
C GLY A 455 3.17 3.42 -6.72
N LEU A 456 2.27 2.60 -6.17
CA LEU A 456 0.82 2.80 -6.21
C LEU A 456 0.24 3.32 -4.91
#